data_8f63a20a1af90b4950ab981947c87037
#
_entry.id   8f63a20a1af90b4950ab981947c87037
#
_cell.length_a   1.000
_cell.length_b   1.000
_cell.length_c   1.000
_cell.angle_alpha   90.00
_cell.angle_beta   90.00
_cell.angle_gamma   90.00
#
_symmetry.space_group_name_H-M   'P 1'
#
loop_
_entity.id
_entity.type
_entity.pdbx_description
1 polymer ?
#
loop_
_entity_poly.entity_id
_entity_poly.type
_entity_poly.pdbx_seq_one_letter_code
_entity_poly.pdbx_strand_id
1 'polypeptide(L)'
;MNINFSDEDVNFKKEVREFINSNLPKELQTKISNGGSASKEETIAWQKALNKKKWFAPGWPKEYGGSEMSVMRKYILDLELSLADTPTLIPFGVTMIAPVLIEFGTKKQKDYFLPKILESDHWLCQGYSEPNSGSDLASLSTKAVLENDMYIINGTKTWTTLAQYADWMFCLVRTSTEGKPQEGISFIMIDMKSKGISVDPIITIDGSHEINTVYLENVKVPKENLIYEVNKGWSVAKFLLSHERTSIAAVGRSKSALRKLKEIAAIEYDNDEKPLINDRRFRDQLTTLEMDLKALEYTELRILSKESQGTAPGPEASLLKIQGSEIQQRITELTLNAVGYQGLIHNEENINYDRLNDFSVVPDYAENAASNYLNKRKTTIYGGSNEIQKNILSKMVLGL
;
A
#
# COMPACT_ATOMS: atom_id res chain seq x y z
N MET A 1 -14.13 -17.38 -19.99
CA MET A 1 -13.57 -16.10 -19.55
C MET A 1 -13.05 -15.39 -20.79
N ASN A 2 -13.63 -14.26 -21.16
CA ASN A 2 -13.08 -13.41 -22.23
C ASN A 2 -12.06 -12.47 -21.59
N ILE A 3 -10.80 -12.62 -21.95
CA ILE A 3 -9.68 -11.81 -21.44
C ILE A 3 -9.32 -10.66 -22.39
N ASN A 4 -10.04 -10.51 -23.49
CA ASN A 4 -9.81 -9.41 -24.42
C ASN A 4 -10.47 -8.14 -23.87
N PHE A 5 -9.75 -7.04 -23.91
CA PHE A 5 -10.29 -5.72 -23.60
C PHE A 5 -11.26 -5.30 -24.70
N SER A 6 -12.35 -4.64 -24.33
CA SER A 6 -13.23 -3.98 -25.28
C SER A 6 -12.53 -2.81 -25.99
N ASP A 7 -13.07 -2.35 -27.11
CA ASP A 7 -12.54 -1.15 -27.79
C ASP A 7 -12.56 0.08 -26.87
N GLU A 8 -13.57 0.20 -26.01
CA GLU A 8 -13.65 1.25 -24.98
C GLU A 8 -12.50 1.15 -23.95
N ASP A 9 -12.17 -0.07 -23.50
CA ASP A 9 -11.08 -0.30 -22.56
C ASP A 9 -9.72 -0.01 -23.22
N VAL A 10 -9.54 -0.37 -24.49
CA VAL A 10 -8.35 -0.03 -25.26
C VAL A 10 -8.20 1.48 -25.43
N ASN A 11 -9.28 2.20 -25.68
CA ASN A 11 -9.27 3.66 -25.77
C ASN A 11 -8.99 4.31 -24.41
N PHE A 12 -9.58 3.80 -23.33
CA PHE A 12 -9.29 4.26 -21.98
C PHE A 12 -7.81 4.06 -21.62
N LYS A 13 -7.24 2.91 -21.97
CA LYS A 13 -5.82 2.64 -21.80
C LYS A 13 -4.93 3.68 -22.50
N LYS A 14 -5.28 4.08 -23.73
CA LYS A 14 -4.55 5.14 -24.46
C LYS A 14 -4.69 6.48 -23.73
N GLU A 15 -5.91 6.83 -23.28
CA GLU A 15 -6.16 8.06 -22.55
C GLU A 15 -5.30 8.14 -21.27
N VAL A 16 -5.19 7.03 -20.51
CA VAL A 16 -4.35 6.97 -19.31
C VAL A 16 -2.88 7.22 -19.66
N ARG A 17 -2.36 6.59 -20.72
CA ARG A 17 -0.98 6.79 -21.15
C ARG A 17 -0.69 8.23 -21.59
N GLU A 18 -1.59 8.83 -22.35
CA GLU A 18 -1.48 10.23 -22.78
C GLU A 18 -1.50 11.18 -21.59
N PHE A 19 -2.37 10.92 -20.62
CA PHE A 19 -2.41 11.69 -19.37
C PHE A 19 -1.10 11.56 -18.60
N ILE A 20 -0.56 10.36 -18.42
CA ILE A 20 0.72 10.15 -17.71
C ILE A 20 1.83 10.92 -18.44
N ASN A 21 1.97 10.76 -19.74
CA ASN A 21 3.00 11.40 -20.55
C ASN A 21 2.95 12.94 -20.46
N SER A 22 1.74 13.50 -20.29
CA SER A 22 1.53 14.94 -20.25
C SER A 22 1.66 15.55 -18.85
N ASN A 23 1.54 14.75 -17.78
CA ASN A 23 1.44 15.26 -16.41
C ASN A 23 2.52 14.74 -15.46
N LEU A 24 3.19 13.62 -15.78
CA LEU A 24 4.26 13.08 -14.94
C LEU A 24 5.60 13.73 -15.32
N PRO A 25 6.27 14.45 -14.40
CA PRO A 25 7.61 14.97 -14.66
C PRO A 25 8.59 13.82 -14.96
N LYS A 26 9.40 13.99 -16.01
CA LYS A 26 10.36 12.95 -16.41
C LYS A 26 11.40 12.63 -15.36
N GLU A 27 11.89 13.63 -14.65
CA GLU A 27 12.84 13.46 -13.55
C GLU A 27 12.25 12.60 -12.43
N LEU A 28 11.01 12.85 -12.05
CA LEU A 28 10.30 12.04 -11.05
C LEU A 28 10.10 10.61 -11.55
N GLN A 29 9.73 10.42 -12.82
CA GLN A 29 9.61 9.10 -13.42
C GLN A 29 10.93 8.32 -13.39
N THR A 30 12.04 8.97 -13.78
CA THR A 30 13.38 8.38 -13.75
C THR A 30 13.79 8.01 -12.33
N LYS A 31 13.56 8.92 -11.35
CA LYS A 31 13.81 8.68 -9.93
C LYS A 31 13.11 7.40 -9.43
N ILE A 32 11.82 7.26 -9.72
CA ILE A 32 11.03 6.09 -9.28
C ILE A 32 11.45 4.83 -10.05
N SER A 33 11.71 4.95 -11.36
CA SER A 33 12.20 3.84 -12.18
C SER A 33 13.54 3.28 -11.67
N ASN A 34 14.40 4.10 -11.10
CA ASN A 34 15.67 3.69 -10.47
C ASN A 34 15.51 3.27 -9.00
N GLY A 35 14.27 3.01 -8.55
CA GLY A 35 13.97 2.47 -7.23
C GLY A 35 13.87 3.50 -6.12
N GLY A 36 13.90 4.80 -6.45
CA GLY A 36 13.69 5.88 -5.51
C GLY A 36 12.22 6.10 -5.18
N SER A 37 11.95 7.00 -4.23
CA SER A 37 10.60 7.32 -3.75
C SER A 37 10.22 8.77 -4.04
N ALA A 38 8.94 9.04 -4.31
CA ALA A 38 8.42 10.40 -4.40
C ALA A 38 8.40 11.07 -3.02
N SER A 39 8.69 12.36 -2.96
CA SER A 39 8.49 13.17 -1.74
C SER A 39 6.99 13.31 -1.44
N LYS A 40 6.68 13.87 -0.26
CA LYS A 40 5.28 14.19 0.10
C LYS A 40 4.66 15.15 -0.91
N GLU A 41 5.37 16.18 -1.28
CA GLU A 41 4.94 17.23 -2.20
C GLU A 41 4.73 16.68 -3.62
N GLU A 42 5.67 15.86 -4.12
CA GLU A 42 5.56 15.17 -5.40
C GLU A 42 4.35 14.22 -5.43
N THR A 43 4.13 13.50 -4.33
CA THR A 43 2.97 12.61 -4.18
C THR A 43 1.65 13.38 -4.18
N ILE A 44 1.55 14.49 -3.43
CA ILE A 44 0.38 15.36 -3.39
C ILE A 44 0.10 15.93 -4.79
N ALA A 45 1.12 16.46 -5.46
CA ALA A 45 0.98 17.01 -6.80
C ALA A 45 0.41 15.97 -7.79
N TRP A 46 0.92 14.74 -7.73
CA TRP A 46 0.45 13.64 -8.56
C TRP A 46 -1.00 13.23 -8.24
N GLN A 47 -1.34 13.08 -6.96
CA GLN A 47 -2.69 12.76 -6.51
C GLN A 47 -3.69 13.84 -6.95
N LYS A 48 -3.34 15.13 -6.83
CA LYS A 48 -4.16 16.25 -7.32
C LYS A 48 -4.31 16.24 -8.84
N ALA A 49 -3.28 15.87 -9.59
CA ALA A 49 -3.38 15.72 -11.04
C ALA A 49 -4.38 14.62 -11.43
N LEU A 50 -4.33 13.46 -10.77
CA LEU A 50 -5.30 12.39 -10.96
C LEU A 50 -6.72 12.80 -10.53
N ASN A 51 -6.85 13.56 -9.45
CA ASN A 51 -8.15 14.02 -8.96
C ASN A 51 -8.88 14.94 -9.96
N LYS A 52 -8.16 15.78 -10.71
CA LYS A 52 -8.74 16.59 -11.80
C LYS A 52 -9.46 15.74 -12.86
N LYS A 53 -9.00 14.51 -13.09
CA LYS A 53 -9.63 13.51 -13.95
C LYS A 53 -10.64 12.61 -13.21
N LYS A 54 -10.83 12.78 -11.90
CA LYS A 54 -11.57 11.89 -10.99
C LYS A 54 -11.01 10.45 -10.97
N TRP A 55 -9.70 10.31 -11.19
CA TRP A 55 -9.01 9.04 -11.22
C TRP A 55 -8.28 8.71 -9.91
N PHE A 56 -8.20 9.68 -8.99
CA PHE A 56 -7.61 9.44 -7.68
C PHE A 56 -8.50 8.54 -6.80
N ALA A 57 -9.82 8.71 -6.88
CA ALA A 57 -10.81 7.88 -6.18
C ALA A 57 -11.72 7.14 -7.18
N PRO A 58 -11.17 6.24 -8.03
CA PRO A 58 -11.90 5.70 -9.17
C PRO A 58 -13.10 4.85 -8.78
N GLY A 59 -13.11 4.27 -7.58
CA GLY A 59 -14.19 3.42 -7.08
C GLY A 59 -15.24 4.14 -6.23
N TRP A 60 -15.04 5.41 -5.87
CA TRP A 60 -16.02 6.09 -5.03
C TRP A 60 -17.29 6.48 -5.82
N PRO A 61 -18.45 6.56 -5.13
CA PRO A 61 -19.64 7.14 -5.71
C PRO A 61 -19.41 8.56 -6.23
N LYS A 62 -20.11 8.92 -7.32
CA LYS A 62 -19.99 10.25 -7.94
C LYS A 62 -20.41 11.38 -7.00
N GLU A 63 -21.37 11.13 -6.12
CA GLU A 63 -21.83 12.08 -5.09
C GLU A 63 -20.72 12.50 -4.12
N TYR A 64 -19.70 11.64 -3.93
CA TYR A 64 -18.53 11.94 -3.10
C TYR A 64 -17.29 12.30 -3.94
N GLY A 65 -17.46 12.63 -5.22
CA GLY A 65 -16.37 13.08 -6.09
C GLY A 65 -15.61 11.98 -6.83
N GLY A 66 -16.00 10.71 -6.67
CA GLY A 66 -15.45 9.60 -7.43
C GLY A 66 -15.93 9.52 -8.87
N SER A 67 -15.53 8.49 -9.59
CA SER A 67 -15.94 8.24 -10.97
C SER A 67 -16.78 6.97 -11.17
N GLU A 68 -16.97 6.16 -10.12
CA GLU A 68 -17.69 4.87 -10.21
C GLU A 68 -17.15 3.97 -11.32
N MET A 69 -15.84 3.97 -11.49
CA MET A 69 -15.21 3.15 -12.52
C MET A 69 -15.54 1.67 -12.37
N SER A 70 -15.78 1.02 -13.50
CA SER A 70 -15.88 -0.45 -13.53
C SER A 70 -14.60 -1.10 -12.99
N VAL A 71 -14.73 -2.32 -12.51
CA VAL A 71 -13.60 -3.13 -12.01
C VAL A 71 -12.49 -3.20 -13.03
N MET A 72 -12.82 -3.41 -14.33
CA MET A 72 -11.86 -3.49 -15.41
C MET A 72 -11.14 -2.15 -15.64
N ARG A 73 -11.84 -1.02 -15.63
CA ARG A 73 -11.19 0.30 -15.78
C ARG A 73 -10.28 0.64 -14.61
N LYS A 74 -10.66 0.28 -13.38
CA LYS A 74 -9.78 0.41 -12.20
C LYS A 74 -8.49 -0.39 -12.39
N TYR A 75 -8.60 -1.64 -12.85
CA TYR A 75 -7.44 -2.49 -13.15
C TYR A 75 -6.55 -1.89 -14.24
N ILE A 76 -7.12 -1.40 -15.35
CA ILE A 76 -6.35 -0.76 -16.43
C ILE A 76 -5.63 0.48 -15.90
N LEU A 77 -6.29 1.31 -15.12
CA LEU A 77 -5.70 2.51 -14.52
C LEU A 77 -4.51 2.14 -13.64
N ASP A 78 -4.68 1.23 -12.68
CA ASP A 78 -3.61 0.79 -11.79
C ASP A 78 -2.43 0.17 -12.55
N LEU A 79 -2.72 -0.68 -13.54
CA LEU A 79 -1.70 -1.31 -14.38
C LEU A 79 -0.87 -0.26 -15.15
N GLU A 80 -1.51 0.70 -15.82
CA GLU A 80 -0.80 1.70 -16.62
C GLU A 80 -0.01 2.68 -15.73
N LEU A 81 -0.56 3.09 -14.57
CA LEU A 81 0.16 3.87 -13.58
C LEU A 81 1.40 3.13 -13.08
N SER A 82 1.26 1.85 -12.79
CA SER A 82 2.35 1.01 -12.29
C SER A 82 3.43 0.79 -13.35
N LEU A 83 3.05 0.52 -14.60
CA LEU A 83 3.98 0.30 -15.72
C LEU A 83 4.75 1.56 -16.12
N ALA A 84 4.21 2.72 -15.82
CA ALA A 84 4.84 4.02 -16.10
C ALA A 84 5.69 4.53 -14.94
N ASP A 85 5.90 3.73 -13.89
CA ASP A 85 6.69 4.10 -12.70
C ASP A 85 6.21 5.43 -12.09
N THR A 86 4.88 5.59 -11.93
CA THR A 86 4.30 6.78 -11.28
C THR A 86 4.45 6.72 -9.75
N PRO A 87 4.37 7.87 -9.04
CA PRO A 87 4.29 7.88 -7.58
C PRO A 87 3.23 6.91 -7.05
N THR A 88 3.57 6.17 -6.01
CA THR A 88 2.62 5.29 -5.32
C THR A 88 1.54 6.14 -4.65
N LEU A 89 0.28 5.84 -4.93
CA LEU A 89 -0.83 6.51 -4.27
C LEU A 89 -0.91 6.09 -2.81
N ILE A 90 -1.14 7.06 -1.92
CA ILE A 90 -1.25 6.78 -0.49
C ILE A 90 -2.62 6.15 -0.21
N PRO A 91 -2.68 4.90 0.26
CA PRO A 91 -3.93 4.15 0.35
C PRO A 91 -4.80 4.56 1.54
N PHE A 92 -4.21 5.09 2.62
CA PHE A 92 -4.89 5.29 3.90
C PHE A 92 -6.15 6.15 3.80
N GLY A 93 -6.12 7.20 2.98
CA GLY A 93 -7.28 8.04 2.74
C GLY A 93 -8.26 7.40 1.76
N VAL A 94 -7.83 7.22 0.53
CA VAL A 94 -8.73 6.98 -0.61
C VAL A 94 -9.23 5.54 -0.70
N THR A 95 -8.42 4.55 -0.34
CA THR A 95 -8.80 3.13 -0.46
C THR A 95 -9.15 2.47 0.87
N MET A 96 -8.70 3.02 2.00
CA MET A 96 -8.93 2.42 3.32
C MET A 96 -10.04 3.12 4.10
N ILE A 97 -9.82 4.37 4.55
CA ILE A 97 -10.80 5.02 5.43
C ILE A 97 -12.02 5.58 4.70
N ALA A 98 -11.88 6.04 3.46
CA ALA A 98 -13.01 6.64 2.78
C ALA A 98 -14.15 5.65 2.49
N PRO A 99 -13.92 4.40 2.03
CA PRO A 99 -14.98 3.40 1.98
C PRO A 99 -15.68 3.17 3.32
N VAL A 100 -14.93 3.18 4.42
CA VAL A 100 -15.48 3.07 5.78
C VAL A 100 -16.37 4.28 6.11
N LEU A 101 -15.93 5.49 5.80
CA LEU A 101 -16.72 6.70 6.02
C LEU A 101 -17.99 6.71 5.15
N ILE A 102 -17.89 6.26 3.90
CA ILE A 102 -19.03 6.17 2.97
C ILE A 102 -20.07 5.20 3.52
N GLU A 103 -19.66 4.05 4.05
CA GLU A 103 -20.57 3.04 4.57
C GLU A 103 -21.10 3.38 5.97
N PHE A 104 -20.22 3.69 6.91
CA PHE A 104 -20.54 3.80 8.35
C PHE A 104 -20.53 5.21 8.91
N GLY A 105 -19.94 6.16 8.18
CA GLY A 105 -19.78 7.53 8.67
C GLY A 105 -21.12 8.31 8.71
N THR A 106 -21.25 9.20 9.68
CA THR A 106 -22.32 10.19 9.71
C THR A 106 -22.18 11.18 8.55
N LYS A 107 -23.28 11.86 8.19
CA LYS A 107 -23.23 12.91 7.15
C LYS A 107 -22.16 13.96 7.46
N LYS A 108 -22.05 14.40 8.71
CA LYS A 108 -21.03 15.38 9.15
C LYS A 108 -19.59 14.88 8.93
N GLN A 109 -19.34 13.61 9.22
CA GLN A 109 -18.01 13.00 9.00
C GLN A 109 -17.71 12.90 7.49
N LYS A 110 -18.66 12.46 6.67
CA LYS A 110 -18.51 12.41 5.21
C LYS A 110 -18.21 13.78 4.61
N ASP A 111 -19.02 14.77 4.96
CA ASP A 111 -18.88 16.14 4.47
C ASP A 111 -17.54 16.78 4.88
N TYR A 112 -16.97 16.39 6.01
CA TYR A 112 -15.70 16.91 6.51
C TYR A 112 -14.48 16.19 5.89
N PHE A 113 -14.46 14.86 5.89
CA PHE A 113 -13.26 14.09 5.54
C PHE A 113 -13.14 13.85 4.04
N LEU A 114 -14.22 13.47 3.34
CA LEU A 114 -14.10 12.98 1.97
C LEU A 114 -13.55 14.04 1.00
N PRO A 115 -13.98 15.30 1.03
CA PRO A 115 -13.40 16.33 0.14
C PRO A 115 -11.91 16.57 0.42
N LYS A 116 -11.51 16.58 1.69
CA LYS A 116 -10.10 16.83 2.07
C LYS A 116 -9.18 15.67 1.72
N ILE A 117 -9.71 14.45 1.72
CA ILE A 117 -8.98 13.26 1.23
C ILE A 117 -8.77 13.37 -0.27
N LEU A 118 -9.79 13.73 -1.04
CA LEU A 118 -9.71 13.91 -2.49
C LEU A 118 -8.71 14.99 -2.90
N GLU A 119 -8.68 16.09 -2.18
CA GLU A 119 -7.75 17.18 -2.43
C GLU A 119 -6.35 16.92 -1.85
N SER A 120 -6.13 15.76 -1.22
CA SER A 120 -4.88 15.42 -0.53
C SER A 120 -4.47 16.45 0.54
N ASP A 121 -5.44 17.17 1.10
CA ASP A 121 -5.24 18.15 2.16
C ASP A 121 -5.13 17.47 3.54
N HIS A 122 -5.70 16.26 3.67
CA HIS A 122 -5.53 15.39 4.82
C HIS A 122 -4.76 14.14 4.44
N TRP A 123 -3.63 13.96 5.10
CA TRP A 123 -2.92 12.70 5.13
C TRP A 123 -3.35 11.90 6.36
N LEU A 124 -3.53 10.60 6.15
CA LEU A 124 -4.02 9.71 7.20
C LEU A 124 -3.03 8.59 7.45
N CYS A 125 -3.05 8.09 8.68
CA CYS A 125 -2.32 6.87 9.06
C CYS A 125 -3.24 5.90 9.78
N GLN A 126 -2.81 4.64 9.85
CA GLN A 126 -3.55 3.54 10.45
C GLN A 126 -2.99 3.20 11.83
N GLY A 127 -3.77 3.36 12.88
CA GLY A 127 -3.44 3.02 14.26
C GLY A 127 -4.03 1.68 14.68
N TYR A 128 -3.51 0.56 14.14
CA TYR A 128 -4.00 -0.79 14.46
C TYR A 128 -3.06 -1.53 15.39
N SER A 129 -1.90 -1.94 14.88
CA SER A 129 -0.94 -2.76 15.62
C SER A 129 -0.39 -2.07 16.86
N GLU A 130 -0.10 -2.87 17.88
CA GLU A 130 0.56 -2.46 19.13
C GLU A 130 1.81 -3.32 19.36
N PRO A 131 2.74 -2.95 20.23
CA PRO A 131 3.94 -3.73 20.50
C PRO A 131 3.68 -5.22 20.77
N ASN A 132 2.56 -5.55 21.41
CA ASN A 132 2.16 -6.92 21.75
C ASN A 132 0.95 -7.43 20.96
N SER A 133 0.47 -6.70 19.96
CA SER A 133 -0.74 -7.02 19.21
C SER A 133 -0.59 -6.68 17.73
N GLY A 134 -0.11 -7.66 16.96
CA GLY A 134 0.02 -7.57 15.49
C GLY A 134 -0.95 -8.52 14.81
N SER A 135 -0.55 -9.77 14.54
CA SER A 135 -1.42 -10.79 13.95
C SER A 135 -2.62 -11.12 14.83
N ASP A 136 -2.45 -11.14 16.15
CA ASP A 136 -3.55 -11.17 17.11
C ASP A 136 -4.05 -9.75 17.43
N LEU A 137 -4.61 -9.09 16.41
CA LEU A 137 -5.09 -7.71 16.55
C LEU A 137 -6.22 -7.58 17.59
N ALA A 138 -6.97 -8.64 17.83
CA ALA A 138 -8.05 -8.62 18.82
C ALA A 138 -7.56 -8.41 20.26
N SER A 139 -6.29 -8.69 20.53
CA SER A 139 -5.66 -8.48 21.85
C SER A 139 -5.21 -7.04 22.11
N LEU A 140 -5.49 -6.09 21.20
CA LEU A 140 -5.13 -4.68 21.37
C LEU A 140 -5.60 -4.12 22.71
N SER A 141 -4.75 -3.26 23.32
CA SER A 141 -4.91 -2.74 24.68
C SER A 141 -5.02 -1.21 24.78
N THR A 142 -4.76 -0.47 23.68
CA THR A 142 -4.96 0.99 23.67
C THR A 142 -6.38 1.32 24.13
N LYS A 143 -6.49 1.94 25.32
CA LYS A 143 -7.75 2.15 26.01
C LYS A 143 -8.39 3.47 25.62
N ALA A 144 -9.70 3.50 25.48
CA ALA A 144 -10.49 4.71 25.31
C ALA A 144 -11.65 4.72 26.31
N VAL A 145 -11.69 5.72 27.19
CA VAL A 145 -12.75 5.90 28.18
C VAL A 145 -13.53 7.15 27.86
N LEU A 146 -14.86 7.06 27.82
CA LEU A 146 -15.72 8.20 27.56
C LEU A 146 -15.93 8.99 28.88
N GLU A 147 -15.50 10.27 28.88
CA GLU A 147 -15.66 11.21 30.00
C GLU A 147 -16.14 12.54 29.45
N ASN A 148 -17.27 13.05 29.90
CA ASN A 148 -17.82 14.36 29.52
C ASN A 148 -17.82 14.63 27.98
N ASP A 149 -18.35 13.68 27.21
CA ASP A 149 -18.41 13.74 25.74
C ASP A 149 -17.06 13.68 25.00
N MET A 150 -15.97 13.33 25.71
CA MET A 150 -14.66 13.13 25.15
C MET A 150 -14.16 11.72 25.47
N TYR A 151 -13.59 11.03 24.48
CA TYR A 151 -12.79 9.84 24.74
C TYR A 151 -11.41 10.26 25.23
N ILE A 152 -11.00 9.71 26.38
CA ILE A 152 -9.62 9.82 26.88
C ILE A 152 -8.87 8.56 26.43
N ILE A 153 -7.90 8.74 25.54
CA ILE A 153 -7.19 7.61 24.91
C ILE A 153 -5.78 7.50 25.47
N ASN A 154 -5.42 6.28 25.88
CA ASN A 154 -4.10 5.92 26.40
C ASN A 154 -3.62 4.61 25.78
N GLY A 155 -2.40 4.60 25.25
CA GLY A 155 -1.78 3.41 24.67
C GLY A 155 -0.66 3.73 23.69
N THR A 156 -0.21 2.69 22.99
CA THR A 156 0.89 2.81 22.02
C THR A 156 0.53 2.06 20.74
N LYS A 157 0.64 2.72 19.60
CA LYS A 157 0.53 2.10 18.28
C LYS A 157 1.91 1.97 17.67
N THR A 158 2.16 0.87 16.97
CA THR A 158 3.44 0.61 16.31
C THR A 158 3.28 0.24 14.86
N TRP A 159 4.37 0.32 14.09
CA TRP A 159 4.39 0.09 12.65
C TRP A 159 3.46 1.04 11.88
N THR A 160 3.21 2.23 12.42
CA THR A 160 2.29 3.21 11.84
C THR A 160 2.95 3.92 10.68
N THR A 161 2.61 3.50 9.47
CA THR A 161 3.18 4.04 8.22
C THR A 161 2.78 5.49 8.03
N LEU A 162 3.76 6.35 7.74
CA LEU A 162 3.63 7.78 7.45
C LEU A 162 2.96 8.60 8.58
N ALA A 163 3.01 8.15 9.84
CA ALA A 163 2.45 8.90 10.96
C ALA A 163 3.11 10.27 11.13
N GLN A 164 4.41 10.41 10.77
CA GLN A 164 5.15 11.67 10.79
C GLN A 164 4.56 12.75 9.87
N TYR A 165 3.76 12.35 8.88
CA TYR A 165 3.12 13.25 7.92
C TYR A 165 1.61 13.35 8.09
N ALA A 166 1.02 12.47 8.92
CA ALA A 166 -0.42 12.32 9.03
C ALA A 166 -1.07 13.48 9.79
N ASP A 167 -2.19 13.98 9.26
CA ASP A 167 -3.07 14.91 9.96
C ASP A 167 -4.07 14.17 10.85
N TRP A 168 -4.49 12.96 10.43
CA TRP A 168 -5.47 12.14 11.13
C TRP A 168 -5.04 10.67 11.19
N MET A 169 -5.36 10.02 12.31
CA MET A 169 -5.23 8.58 12.48
C MET A 169 -6.62 7.94 12.59
N PHE A 170 -6.88 6.90 11.80
CA PHE A 170 -7.99 6.01 12.08
C PHE A 170 -7.50 4.85 12.96
N CYS A 171 -8.09 4.75 14.13
CA CYS A 171 -7.53 3.98 15.23
C CYS A 171 -8.53 2.96 15.79
N LEU A 172 -8.05 1.74 16.04
CA LEU A 172 -8.76 0.75 16.84
C LEU A 172 -8.37 0.91 18.31
N VAL A 173 -9.38 1.02 19.17
CA VAL A 173 -9.20 1.22 20.61
C VAL A 173 -10.06 0.27 21.42
N ARG A 174 -9.65 -0.03 22.67
CA ARG A 174 -10.38 -0.84 23.63
C ARG A 174 -11.34 0.04 24.42
N THR A 175 -12.64 -0.13 24.19
CA THR A 175 -13.71 0.57 24.93
C THR A 175 -14.43 -0.31 25.94
N SER A 176 -14.29 -1.64 25.84
CA SER A 176 -14.79 -2.61 26.81
C SER A 176 -13.89 -3.83 26.89
N THR A 177 -13.86 -4.47 28.06
CA THR A 177 -13.20 -5.77 28.29
C THR A 177 -14.22 -6.89 28.54
N GLU A 178 -15.49 -6.61 28.38
CA GLU A 178 -16.57 -7.59 28.53
C GLU A 178 -16.70 -8.43 27.24
N GLY A 179 -17.06 -9.70 27.42
CA GLY A 179 -17.29 -10.61 26.29
C GLY A 179 -16.01 -11.05 25.59
N LYS A 180 -16.12 -11.32 24.28
CA LYS A 180 -14.97 -11.72 23.46
C LYS A 180 -14.07 -10.51 23.14
N PRO A 181 -12.75 -10.68 23.00
CA PRO A 181 -11.83 -9.56 22.70
C PRO A 181 -12.29 -8.66 21.56
N GLN A 182 -12.89 -9.22 20.51
CA GLN A 182 -13.39 -8.48 19.35
C GLN A 182 -14.60 -7.57 19.68
N GLU A 183 -15.39 -7.92 20.70
CA GLU A 183 -16.63 -7.23 21.05
C GLU A 183 -16.41 -5.93 21.81
N GLY A 184 -15.20 -5.72 22.37
CA GLY A 184 -14.85 -4.50 23.12
C GLY A 184 -14.01 -3.49 22.32
N ILE A 185 -13.96 -3.58 21.00
CA ILE A 185 -13.15 -2.71 20.13
C ILE A 185 -14.05 -1.66 19.47
N SER A 186 -13.61 -0.40 19.49
CA SER A 186 -14.22 0.71 18.78
C SER A 186 -13.27 1.30 17.74
N PHE A 187 -13.82 2.00 16.75
CA PHE A 187 -13.08 2.63 15.66
C PHE A 187 -13.20 4.16 15.77
N ILE A 188 -12.10 4.86 15.97
CA ILE A 188 -12.10 6.31 16.27
C ILE A 188 -11.14 7.05 15.36
N MET A 189 -11.56 8.24 14.88
CA MET A 189 -10.71 9.20 14.18
C MET A 189 -10.01 10.11 15.19
N ILE A 190 -8.67 10.16 15.16
CA ILE A 190 -7.84 10.95 16.07
C ILE A 190 -7.11 12.03 15.27
N ASP A 191 -7.26 13.30 15.67
CA ASP A 191 -6.45 14.40 15.12
C ASP A 191 -5.02 14.26 15.66
N MET A 192 -4.05 14.09 14.76
CA MET A 192 -2.64 13.87 15.11
C MET A 192 -1.96 15.10 15.75
N LYS A 193 -2.63 16.27 15.69
CA LYS A 193 -2.19 17.50 16.37
C LYS A 193 -2.71 17.60 17.82
N SER A 194 -3.48 16.62 18.28
CA SER A 194 -4.00 16.61 19.65
C SER A 194 -2.87 16.54 20.67
N LYS A 195 -3.05 17.26 21.79
CA LYS A 195 -2.11 17.20 22.92
C LYS A 195 -2.05 15.78 23.48
N GLY A 196 -0.85 15.31 23.77
CA GLY A 196 -0.60 13.97 24.33
C GLY A 196 -0.24 12.94 23.27
N ILE A 197 -0.05 13.35 22.01
CA ILE A 197 0.47 12.49 20.93
C ILE A 197 1.95 12.77 20.74
N SER A 198 2.76 11.72 20.70
CA SER A 198 4.12 11.77 20.20
C SER A 198 4.35 10.67 19.14
N VAL A 199 5.20 10.97 18.17
CA VAL A 199 5.49 10.10 17.03
C VAL A 199 6.99 9.90 16.97
N ASP A 200 7.45 8.68 17.21
CA ASP A 200 8.85 8.31 17.19
C ASP A 200 9.16 7.48 15.95
N PRO A 201 10.25 7.78 15.24
CA PRO A 201 10.65 7.04 14.05
C PRO A 201 11.07 5.62 14.38
N ILE A 202 10.69 4.69 13.51
CA ILE A 202 11.30 3.35 13.45
C ILE A 202 12.12 3.32 12.16
N ILE A 203 13.44 3.34 12.30
CA ILE A 203 14.35 3.20 11.16
C ILE A 203 14.39 1.72 10.79
N THR A 204 14.00 1.43 9.56
CA THR A 204 13.97 0.06 9.05
C THR A 204 15.35 -0.41 8.59
N ILE A 205 15.53 -1.71 8.37
CA ILE A 205 16.82 -2.30 8.01
C ILE A 205 17.41 -1.74 6.70
N ASP A 206 16.56 -1.20 5.85
CA ASP A 206 16.94 -0.49 4.62
C ASP A 206 17.37 0.97 4.85
N GLY A 207 17.41 1.42 6.10
CA GLY A 207 17.76 2.79 6.49
C GLY A 207 16.62 3.80 6.36
N SER A 208 15.45 3.42 5.84
CA SER A 208 14.34 4.37 5.63
C SER A 208 13.53 4.65 6.89
N HIS A 209 12.92 5.85 6.92
CA HIS A 209 11.94 6.26 7.92
C HIS A 209 10.54 6.34 7.28
N GLU A 210 9.84 5.22 7.20
CA GLU A 210 8.45 5.21 6.70
C GLU A 210 7.43 4.78 7.77
N ILE A 211 7.89 4.15 8.85
CA ILE A 211 7.04 3.64 9.92
C ILE A 211 7.41 4.23 11.27
N ASN A 212 6.45 4.25 12.18
CA ASN A 212 6.59 4.94 13.45
C ASN A 212 5.96 4.16 14.60
N THR A 213 6.40 4.49 15.83
CA THR A 213 5.66 4.27 17.05
C THR A 213 4.89 5.54 17.39
N VAL A 214 3.63 5.42 17.73
CA VAL A 214 2.78 6.55 18.15
C VAL A 214 2.32 6.30 19.57
N TYR A 215 2.70 7.19 20.49
CA TYR A 215 2.27 7.18 21.88
C TYR A 215 1.07 8.09 22.07
N LEU A 216 0.11 7.61 22.83
CA LEU A 216 -1.13 8.32 23.15
C LEU A 216 -1.24 8.42 24.68
N GLU A 217 -1.08 9.63 25.20
CA GLU A 217 -1.09 9.91 26.65
C GLU A 217 -2.20 10.90 26.99
N ASN A 218 -3.31 10.40 27.55
CA ASN A 218 -4.49 11.19 27.89
C ASN A 218 -5.02 12.04 26.73
N VAL A 219 -4.97 11.49 25.52
CA VAL A 219 -5.42 12.17 24.30
C VAL A 219 -6.93 12.33 24.35
N LYS A 220 -7.39 13.58 24.25
CA LYS A 220 -8.82 13.92 24.27
C LYS A 220 -9.39 13.95 22.87
N VAL A 221 -10.34 13.08 22.58
CA VAL A 221 -10.98 12.95 21.27
C VAL A 221 -12.50 13.12 21.43
N PRO A 222 -13.14 14.03 20.68
CA PRO A 222 -14.59 14.21 20.72
C PRO A 222 -15.35 12.90 20.41
N LYS A 223 -16.45 12.66 21.10
CA LYS A 223 -17.26 11.45 20.87
C LYS A 223 -17.77 11.33 19.43
N GLU A 224 -17.93 12.47 18.74
CA GLU A 224 -18.36 12.55 17.35
C GLU A 224 -17.32 11.97 16.37
N ASN A 225 -16.11 11.75 16.81
CA ASN A 225 -15.05 11.11 16.03
C ASN A 225 -15.13 9.57 16.03
N LEU A 226 -16.05 9.00 16.83
CA LEU A 226 -16.38 7.57 16.74
C LEU A 226 -17.00 7.28 15.37
N ILE A 227 -16.50 6.26 14.70
CA ILE A 227 -17.09 5.76 13.44
C ILE A 227 -18.01 4.58 13.79
N TYR A 228 -19.25 4.68 13.31
CA TYR A 228 -20.30 3.71 13.56
C TYR A 228 -20.74 3.69 15.04
N GLU A 229 -20.67 2.53 15.70
CA GLU A 229 -21.15 2.31 17.06
C GLU A 229 -20.02 1.91 18.00
N VAL A 230 -20.19 2.22 19.29
CA VAL A 230 -19.27 1.76 20.36
C VAL A 230 -19.21 0.22 20.35
N ASN A 231 -18.01 -0.34 20.52
CA ASN A 231 -17.77 -1.79 20.54
C ASN A 231 -18.05 -2.52 19.20
N LYS A 232 -18.26 -1.79 18.10
CA LYS A 232 -18.44 -2.36 16.73
C LYS A 232 -17.23 -2.13 15.82
N GLY A 233 -16.13 -1.63 16.34
CA GLY A 233 -14.92 -1.33 15.57
C GLY A 233 -14.32 -2.54 14.87
N TRP A 234 -14.51 -3.75 15.42
CA TRP A 234 -14.06 -4.98 14.74
C TRP A 234 -14.78 -5.25 13.42
N SER A 235 -16.07 -4.97 13.35
CA SER A 235 -16.84 -5.08 12.10
C SER A 235 -16.38 -4.05 11.08
N VAL A 236 -16.13 -2.83 11.51
CA VAL A 236 -15.56 -1.75 10.67
C VAL A 236 -14.17 -2.14 10.15
N ALA A 237 -13.30 -2.67 11.02
CA ALA A 237 -11.96 -3.13 10.63
C ALA A 237 -12.01 -4.28 9.60
N LYS A 238 -12.91 -5.25 9.77
CA LYS A 238 -13.11 -6.33 8.78
C LYS A 238 -13.55 -5.78 7.42
N PHE A 239 -14.46 -4.81 7.40
CA PHE A 239 -14.89 -4.15 6.18
C PHE A 239 -13.72 -3.45 5.48
N LEU A 240 -12.93 -2.64 6.22
CA LEU A 240 -11.75 -1.96 5.69
C LEU A 240 -10.76 -2.97 5.07
N LEU A 241 -10.40 -4.01 5.82
CA LEU A 241 -9.43 -5.02 5.37
C LEU A 241 -9.91 -5.84 4.17
N SER A 242 -11.23 -5.92 3.92
CA SER A 242 -11.74 -6.59 2.72
C SER A 242 -11.46 -5.79 1.44
N HIS A 243 -11.36 -4.47 1.52
CA HIS A 243 -11.04 -3.58 0.39
C HIS A 243 -9.54 -3.50 0.09
N GLU A 244 -8.68 -3.82 1.07
CA GLU A 244 -7.22 -3.74 0.92
C GLU A 244 -6.62 -4.90 0.11
N ARG A 245 -7.22 -6.09 0.18
CA ARG A 245 -6.60 -7.35 -0.28
C ARG A 245 -6.26 -7.39 -1.76
N THR A 246 -7.03 -6.77 -2.63
CA THR A 246 -6.79 -6.81 -4.08
C THR A 246 -5.60 -5.95 -4.52
N SER A 247 -5.28 -4.88 -3.80
CA SER A 247 -4.15 -4.00 -4.12
C SER A 247 -2.79 -4.55 -3.67
N ILE A 248 -2.76 -5.47 -2.70
CA ILE A 248 -1.52 -6.03 -2.15
C ILE A 248 -0.79 -6.96 -3.14
N ALA A 249 -1.50 -7.55 -4.11
CA ALA A 249 -0.89 -8.39 -5.15
C ALA A 249 0.20 -7.65 -5.94
N ALA A 250 0.03 -6.35 -6.14
CA ALA A 250 0.97 -5.44 -6.81
C ALA A 250 1.46 -5.97 -8.17
N VAL A 251 0.58 -6.61 -8.96
CA VAL A 251 0.93 -7.23 -10.25
C VAL A 251 1.54 -6.19 -11.19
N GLY A 252 0.94 -5.01 -11.33
CA GLY A 252 1.45 -3.95 -12.20
C GLY A 252 2.86 -3.50 -11.80
N ARG A 253 3.10 -3.28 -10.51
CA ARG A 253 4.43 -2.92 -9.97
C ARG A 253 5.45 -4.03 -10.18
N SER A 254 5.07 -5.28 -9.96
CA SER A 254 5.94 -6.44 -10.20
C SER A 254 6.29 -6.59 -11.68
N LYS A 255 5.36 -6.29 -12.60
CA LYS A 255 5.63 -6.27 -14.06
C LYS A 255 6.64 -5.19 -14.44
N SER A 256 6.52 -3.98 -13.88
CA SER A 256 7.49 -2.91 -14.12
C SER A 256 8.86 -3.29 -13.56
N ALA A 257 8.94 -3.78 -12.32
CA ALA A 257 10.19 -4.18 -11.70
C ALA A 257 10.87 -5.35 -12.46
N LEU A 258 10.09 -6.32 -12.95
CA LEU A 258 10.61 -7.43 -13.76
C LEU A 258 11.14 -6.97 -15.12
N ARG A 259 10.46 -6.00 -15.76
CA ARG A 259 10.98 -5.36 -16.99
C ARG A 259 12.33 -4.71 -16.72
N LYS A 260 12.46 -3.94 -15.63
CA LYS A 260 13.68 -3.27 -15.22
C LYS A 260 14.81 -4.27 -14.95
N LEU A 261 14.50 -5.36 -14.24
CA LEU A 261 15.46 -6.44 -14.00
C LEU A 261 16.03 -7.03 -15.30
N LYS A 262 15.19 -7.20 -16.34
CA LYS A 262 15.65 -7.66 -17.65
C LYS A 262 16.57 -6.65 -18.34
N GLU A 263 16.26 -5.35 -18.24
CA GLU A 263 17.08 -4.27 -18.77
C GLU A 263 18.45 -4.27 -18.08
N ILE A 264 18.49 -4.41 -16.76
CA ILE A 264 19.73 -4.53 -15.98
C ILE A 264 20.53 -5.79 -16.41
N ALA A 265 19.87 -6.94 -16.47
CA ALA A 265 20.56 -8.19 -16.85
C ALA A 265 21.08 -8.20 -18.30
N ALA A 266 20.57 -7.31 -19.17
CA ALA A 266 21.06 -7.16 -20.53
C ALA A 266 22.36 -6.33 -20.61
N ILE A 267 22.64 -5.51 -19.59
CA ILE A 267 23.81 -4.62 -19.56
C ILE A 267 24.86 -5.06 -18.53
N GLU A 268 24.49 -5.86 -17.52
CA GLU A 268 25.43 -6.47 -16.59
C GLU A 268 26.01 -7.77 -17.17
N TYR A 269 27.24 -8.10 -16.77
CA TYR A 269 27.99 -9.21 -17.34
C TYR A 269 28.25 -10.31 -16.31
N ASP A 270 28.28 -11.56 -16.77
CA ASP A 270 28.74 -12.71 -16.00
C ASP A 270 30.27 -12.78 -15.96
N ASN A 271 30.81 -13.83 -15.30
CA ASN A 271 32.26 -14.04 -15.20
C ASN A 271 32.95 -14.39 -16.55
N ASP A 272 32.15 -14.76 -17.56
CA ASP A 272 32.61 -15.05 -18.94
C ASP A 272 32.51 -13.85 -19.88
N GLU A 273 32.27 -12.64 -19.34
CA GLU A 273 32.07 -11.40 -20.10
C GLU A 273 30.88 -11.46 -21.06
N LYS A 274 29.83 -12.23 -20.71
CA LYS A 274 28.57 -12.28 -21.45
C LYS A 274 27.46 -11.56 -20.69
N PRO A 275 26.53 -10.89 -21.41
CA PRO A 275 25.37 -10.31 -20.74
C PRO A 275 24.66 -11.33 -19.85
N LEU A 276 24.38 -10.94 -18.59
CA LEU A 276 23.85 -11.82 -17.55
C LEU A 276 22.52 -12.47 -17.97
N ILE A 277 21.73 -11.79 -18.80
CA ILE A 277 20.49 -12.35 -19.38
C ILE A 277 20.73 -13.60 -20.23
N ASN A 278 21.97 -13.86 -20.68
CA ASN A 278 22.36 -15.05 -21.44
C ASN A 278 22.92 -16.16 -20.55
N ASP A 279 23.23 -15.88 -19.28
CA ASP A 279 23.58 -16.91 -18.32
C ASP A 279 22.39 -17.85 -18.08
N ARG A 280 22.64 -19.16 -18.19
CA ARG A 280 21.56 -20.14 -18.13
C ARG A 280 20.88 -20.16 -16.75
N ARG A 281 21.63 -20.05 -15.65
CA ARG A 281 21.07 -20.12 -14.30
C ARG A 281 20.24 -18.89 -13.99
N PHE A 282 20.75 -17.72 -14.35
CA PHE A 282 20.02 -16.46 -14.18
C PHE A 282 18.72 -16.47 -15.01
N ARG A 283 18.80 -16.90 -16.25
CA ARG A 283 17.64 -16.97 -17.15
C ARG A 283 16.59 -17.97 -16.68
N ASP A 284 16.98 -19.12 -16.11
CA ASP A 284 16.04 -20.09 -15.54
C ASP A 284 15.29 -19.49 -14.34
N GLN A 285 15.96 -18.74 -13.45
CA GLN A 285 15.34 -18.02 -12.34
C GLN A 285 14.37 -16.92 -12.84
N LEU A 286 14.83 -16.13 -13.80
CA LEU A 286 14.04 -15.06 -14.43
C LEU A 286 12.77 -15.62 -15.09
N THR A 287 12.91 -16.71 -15.86
CA THR A 287 11.78 -17.37 -16.54
C THR A 287 10.77 -17.92 -15.53
N THR A 288 11.22 -18.56 -14.47
CA THR A 288 10.34 -19.06 -13.40
C THR A 288 9.56 -17.92 -12.77
N LEU A 289 10.22 -16.80 -12.50
CA LEU A 289 9.60 -15.61 -11.94
C LEU A 289 8.56 -14.99 -12.89
N GLU A 290 8.82 -14.97 -14.20
CA GLU A 290 7.85 -14.53 -15.21
C GLU A 290 6.61 -15.43 -15.26
N MET A 291 6.81 -16.74 -15.19
CA MET A 291 5.71 -17.70 -15.17
C MET A 291 4.82 -17.50 -13.94
N ASP A 292 5.44 -17.36 -12.76
CA ASP A 292 4.72 -17.14 -11.50
C ASP A 292 3.94 -15.82 -11.52
N LEU A 293 4.57 -14.73 -12.01
CA LEU A 293 3.90 -13.44 -12.15
C LEU A 293 2.75 -13.49 -13.15
N LYS A 294 2.91 -14.24 -14.24
CA LYS A 294 1.84 -14.44 -15.22
C LYS A 294 0.67 -15.23 -14.64
N ALA A 295 0.95 -16.27 -13.87
CA ALA A 295 -0.07 -17.04 -13.15
C ALA A 295 -0.81 -16.17 -12.13
N LEU A 296 -0.10 -15.31 -11.41
CA LEU A 296 -0.67 -14.34 -10.48
C LEU A 296 -1.59 -13.34 -11.20
N GLU A 297 -1.17 -12.77 -12.32
CA GLU A 297 -1.96 -11.85 -13.14
C GLU A 297 -3.29 -12.50 -13.59
N TYR A 298 -3.27 -13.73 -14.09
CA TYR A 298 -4.49 -14.42 -14.47
C TYR A 298 -5.39 -14.77 -13.28
N THR A 299 -4.79 -15.03 -12.12
CA THR A 299 -5.55 -15.26 -10.87
C THR A 299 -6.25 -13.97 -10.43
N GLU A 300 -5.57 -12.84 -10.48
CA GLU A 300 -6.15 -11.53 -10.21
C GLU A 300 -7.30 -11.22 -11.18
N LEU A 301 -7.08 -11.33 -12.50
CA LEU A 301 -8.10 -11.10 -13.52
C LEU A 301 -9.34 -12.00 -13.32
N ARG A 302 -9.15 -13.24 -12.87
CA ARG A 302 -10.26 -14.15 -12.57
C ARG A 302 -11.08 -13.66 -11.37
N ILE A 303 -10.43 -13.14 -10.33
CA ILE A 303 -11.12 -12.58 -9.16
C ILE A 303 -11.87 -11.31 -9.56
N LEU A 304 -11.23 -10.40 -10.31
CA LEU A 304 -11.83 -9.17 -10.81
C LEU A 304 -13.03 -9.46 -11.75
N SER A 305 -12.95 -10.52 -12.56
CA SER A 305 -14.07 -10.95 -13.40
C SER A 305 -15.29 -11.39 -12.59
N LYS A 306 -15.10 -12.06 -11.44
CA LYS A 306 -16.20 -12.40 -10.52
C LYS A 306 -16.75 -11.14 -9.83
N GLU A 307 -15.89 -10.24 -9.41
CA GLU A 307 -16.28 -8.96 -8.79
C GLU A 307 -17.13 -8.12 -9.75
N SER A 308 -16.77 -8.07 -11.05
CA SER A 308 -17.54 -7.36 -12.07
C SER A 308 -18.96 -7.93 -12.27
N GLN A 309 -19.21 -9.15 -11.82
CA GLN A 309 -20.52 -9.83 -11.84
C GLN A 309 -21.24 -9.69 -10.48
N GLY A 310 -20.75 -8.83 -9.58
CA GLY A 310 -21.38 -8.59 -8.27
C GLY A 310 -21.01 -9.60 -7.18
N THR A 311 -20.04 -10.50 -7.43
CA THR A 311 -19.58 -11.47 -6.43
C THR A 311 -18.40 -10.85 -5.66
N ALA A 312 -18.54 -10.67 -4.35
CA ALA A 312 -17.45 -10.18 -3.52
C ALA A 312 -16.21 -11.11 -3.60
N PRO A 313 -14.98 -10.58 -3.51
CA PRO A 313 -13.77 -11.39 -3.44
C PRO A 313 -13.83 -12.39 -2.29
N GLY A 314 -13.61 -13.66 -2.61
CA GLY A 314 -13.60 -14.75 -1.64
C GLY A 314 -12.24 -14.90 -0.94
N PRO A 315 -12.06 -15.99 -0.18
CA PRO A 315 -10.80 -16.30 0.51
C PRO A 315 -9.63 -16.49 -0.46
N GLU A 316 -9.89 -16.76 -1.76
CA GLU A 316 -8.88 -16.82 -2.81
C GLU A 316 -8.08 -15.50 -2.97
N ALA A 317 -8.61 -14.36 -2.52
CA ALA A 317 -7.86 -13.11 -2.45
C ALA A 317 -6.62 -13.22 -1.54
N SER A 318 -6.64 -14.11 -0.54
CA SER A 318 -5.45 -14.41 0.27
C SER A 318 -4.30 -15.00 -0.54
N LEU A 319 -4.59 -15.75 -1.62
CA LEU A 319 -3.58 -16.28 -2.53
C LEU A 319 -2.84 -15.16 -3.27
N LEU A 320 -3.56 -14.11 -3.67
CA LEU A 320 -2.96 -12.93 -4.31
C LEU A 320 -1.91 -12.28 -3.40
N LYS A 321 -2.23 -12.14 -2.11
CA LYS A 321 -1.30 -11.57 -1.14
C LYS A 321 -0.07 -12.44 -0.93
N ILE A 322 -0.24 -13.75 -0.76
CA ILE A 322 0.87 -14.68 -0.55
C ILE A 322 1.80 -14.64 -1.76
N GLN A 323 1.29 -14.94 -2.94
CA GLN A 323 2.09 -15.02 -4.17
C GLN A 323 2.68 -13.66 -4.56
N GLY A 324 1.89 -12.57 -4.47
CA GLY A 324 2.36 -11.23 -4.78
C GLY A 324 3.53 -10.79 -3.89
N SER A 325 3.44 -11.04 -2.58
CA SER A 325 4.53 -10.69 -1.66
C SER A 325 5.82 -11.51 -1.92
N GLU A 326 5.69 -12.81 -2.19
CA GLU A 326 6.83 -13.69 -2.49
C GLU A 326 7.48 -13.34 -3.84
N ILE A 327 6.69 -13.01 -4.87
CA ILE A 327 7.20 -12.53 -6.16
C ILE A 327 7.97 -11.21 -6.00
N GLN A 328 7.44 -10.24 -5.25
CA GLN A 328 8.14 -8.98 -4.98
C GLN A 328 9.49 -9.20 -4.30
N GLN A 329 9.56 -10.11 -3.33
CA GLN A 329 10.82 -10.46 -2.67
C GLN A 329 11.82 -11.07 -3.64
N ARG A 330 11.38 -12.02 -4.47
CA ARG A 330 12.25 -12.69 -5.47
C ARG A 330 12.73 -11.74 -6.56
N ILE A 331 11.90 -10.80 -7.03
CA ILE A 331 12.31 -9.78 -7.99
C ILE A 331 13.46 -8.94 -7.41
N THR A 332 13.30 -8.44 -6.18
CA THR A 332 14.33 -7.60 -5.56
C THR A 332 15.60 -8.36 -5.23
N GLU A 333 15.50 -9.64 -4.85
CA GLU A 333 16.64 -10.52 -4.64
C GLU A 333 17.41 -10.76 -5.95
N LEU A 334 16.70 -11.08 -7.03
CA LEU A 334 17.33 -11.33 -8.32
C LEU A 334 17.91 -10.04 -8.91
N THR A 335 17.31 -8.87 -8.62
CA THR A 335 17.88 -7.57 -8.98
C THR A 335 19.19 -7.31 -8.24
N LEU A 336 19.20 -7.52 -6.93
CA LEU A 336 20.43 -7.38 -6.12
C LEU A 336 21.54 -8.31 -6.61
N ASN A 337 21.21 -9.56 -6.96
CA ASN A 337 22.15 -10.50 -7.53
C ASN A 337 22.67 -10.04 -8.91
N ALA A 338 21.82 -9.42 -9.74
CA ALA A 338 22.19 -8.93 -11.06
C ALA A 338 23.20 -7.77 -10.98
N VAL A 339 22.99 -6.82 -10.07
CA VAL A 339 23.92 -5.67 -9.90
C VAL A 339 25.18 -6.03 -9.11
N GLY A 340 25.20 -7.18 -8.46
CA GLY A 340 26.38 -7.71 -7.76
C GLY A 340 26.94 -6.78 -6.70
N TYR A 341 28.27 -6.58 -6.68
CA TYR A 341 28.95 -5.74 -5.68
C TYR A 341 28.51 -4.27 -5.69
N GLN A 342 28.07 -3.76 -6.83
CA GLN A 342 27.58 -2.38 -6.93
C GLN A 342 26.33 -2.16 -6.07
N GLY A 343 25.48 -3.18 -5.93
CA GLY A 343 24.29 -3.14 -5.10
C GLY A 343 24.54 -3.20 -3.59
N LEU A 344 25.79 -3.51 -3.16
CA LEU A 344 26.14 -3.55 -1.73
C LEU A 344 26.52 -2.17 -1.16
N ILE A 345 26.67 -1.17 -2.02
CA ILE A 345 26.95 0.20 -1.58
C ILE A 345 25.67 0.78 -1.01
N HIS A 346 25.69 1.02 0.30
CA HIS A 346 24.62 1.70 1.00
C HIS A 346 24.95 3.18 1.13
N ASN A 347 24.15 4.04 0.57
CA ASN A 347 24.30 5.48 0.69
C ASN A 347 23.09 6.03 1.45
N GLU A 348 23.30 6.41 2.73
CA GLU A 348 22.24 6.97 3.58
C GLU A 348 21.67 8.28 3.01
N GLU A 349 22.48 9.05 2.25
CA GLU A 349 22.06 10.29 1.61
C GLU A 349 21.09 10.04 0.44
N ASN A 350 21.08 8.85 -0.16
CA ASN A 350 20.10 8.48 -1.19
C ASN A 350 18.67 8.42 -0.67
N ILE A 351 18.49 8.31 0.63
CA ILE A 351 17.19 8.29 1.28
C ILE A 351 16.61 9.69 1.35
N ASN A 352 17.47 10.74 1.37
CA ASN A 352 17.11 12.16 1.48
C ASN A 352 17.58 12.98 0.27
N TYR A 353 17.32 12.63 -0.90
CA TYR A 353 17.41 13.22 -2.24
C TYR A 353 17.98 14.65 -2.47
N ASP A 354 18.74 15.24 -1.56
CA ASP A 354 19.41 16.54 -1.74
C ASP A 354 20.84 16.39 -2.27
N ARG A 355 21.03 15.55 -3.30
CA ARG A 355 22.31 15.44 -4.01
C ARG A 355 22.48 16.61 -4.97
N LEU A 356 23.02 17.67 -4.49
CA LEU A 356 23.40 18.77 -5.39
C LEU A 356 24.81 18.64 -5.98
N ASN A 357 25.72 17.81 -5.45
CA ASN A 357 27.11 17.80 -5.88
C ASN A 357 27.89 16.46 -5.82
N ASP A 358 27.28 15.33 -5.49
CA ASP A 358 28.04 14.08 -5.39
C ASP A 358 27.85 13.17 -6.62
N PHE A 359 28.95 12.76 -7.22
CA PHE A 359 28.94 11.71 -8.25
C PHE A 359 28.66 10.37 -7.58
N SER A 360 27.60 9.69 -8.03
CA SER A 360 27.42 8.30 -7.66
C SER A 360 28.60 7.46 -8.15
N VAL A 361 29.14 6.62 -7.28
CA VAL A 361 30.21 5.68 -7.64
C VAL A 361 29.65 4.41 -8.31
N VAL A 362 28.32 4.28 -8.39
CA VAL A 362 27.62 3.16 -9.03
C VAL A 362 26.56 3.69 -10.01
N PRO A 363 26.14 2.88 -10.98
CA PRO A 363 25.06 3.25 -11.88
C PRO A 363 23.74 3.50 -11.12
N ASP A 364 22.93 4.42 -11.60
CA ASP A 364 21.66 4.82 -10.98
C ASP A 364 20.72 3.62 -10.67
N TYR A 365 20.70 2.61 -11.55
CA TYR A 365 19.87 1.41 -11.35
C TYR A 365 20.34 0.49 -10.22
N ALA A 366 21.60 0.63 -9.79
CA ALA A 366 22.18 -0.17 -8.72
C ALA A 366 22.03 0.47 -7.33
N GLU A 367 21.93 1.80 -7.27
CA GLU A 367 21.95 2.59 -6.03
C GLU A 367 20.94 2.12 -4.98
N ASN A 368 19.73 1.79 -5.40
CA ASN A 368 18.64 1.41 -4.50
C ASN A 368 18.42 -0.11 -4.42
N ALA A 369 19.29 -0.92 -5.02
CA ALA A 369 19.08 -2.37 -5.11
C ALA A 369 19.05 -3.03 -3.73
N ALA A 370 20.03 -2.75 -2.86
CA ALA A 370 20.07 -3.29 -1.51
C ALA A 370 18.93 -2.77 -0.63
N SER A 371 18.67 -1.46 -0.65
CA SER A 371 17.57 -0.88 0.12
C SER A 371 16.22 -1.48 -0.28
N ASN A 372 15.94 -1.63 -1.58
CA ASN A 372 14.72 -2.26 -2.07
C ASN A 372 14.63 -3.74 -1.67
N TYR A 373 15.72 -4.49 -1.75
CA TYR A 373 15.78 -5.88 -1.30
C TYR A 373 15.41 -5.97 0.20
N LEU A 374 16.05 -5.17 1.04
CA LEU A 374 15.82 -5.16 2.48
C LEU A 374 14.39 -4.68 2.81
N ASN A 375 13.92 -3.61 2.18
CA ASN A 375 12.57 -3.09 2.39
C ASN A 375 11.49 -4.12 2.08
N LYS A 376 11.63 -4.89 0.99
CA LYS A 376 10.62 -5.89 0.59
C LYS A 376 10.56 -7.12 1.49
N ARG A 377 11.51 -7.33 2.45
CA ARG A 377 11.42 -8.46 3.41
C ARG A 377 10.16 -8.40 4.27
N LYS A 378 9.61 -7.20 4.53
CA LYS A 378 8.38 -7.00 5.31
C LYS A 378 7.08 -7.31 4.55
N THR A 379 7.09 -7.47 3.22
CA THR A 379 5.86 -7.68 2.41
C THR A 379 5.10 -8.95 2.78
N THR A 380 5.79 -9.97 3.29
CA THR A 380 5.16 -11.20 3.80
C THR A 380 4.58 -11.07 5.20
N ILE A 381 4.82 -9.93 5.89
CA ILE A 381 4.43 -9.72 7.29
C ILE A 381 3.21 -8.79 7.38
N TYR A 382 3.25 -7.61 6.75
CA TYR A 382 2.17 -6.63 6.84
C TYR A 382 0.92 -7.04 6.02
N GLY A 383 -0.22 -6.39 6.28
CA GLY A 383 -1.48 -6.69 5.58
C GLY A 383 -2.02 -8.10 5.88
N GLY A 384 -1.76 -8.60 7.10
CA GLY A 384 -1.92 -9.99 7.50
C GLY A 384 -0.78 -10.85 6.99
N SER A 385 0.00 -11.47 7.89
CA SER A 385 1.16 -12.27 7.49
C SER A 385 0.78 -13.42 6.56
N ASN A 386 1.74 -13.92 5.79
CA ASN A 386 1.49 -15.05 4.87
C ASN A 386 0.95 -16.28 5.63
N GLU A 387 1.35 -16.47 6.91
CA GLU A 387 0.83 -17.54 7.77
C GLU A 387 -0.65 -17.32 8.07
N ILE A 388 -1.07 -16.10 8.40
CA ILE A 388 -2.50 -15.76 8.60
C ILE A 388 -3.29 -15.96 7.31
N GLN A 389 -2.74 -15.56 6.15
CA GLN A 389 -3.40 -15.76 4.87
C GLN A 389 -3.54 -17.26 4.53
N LYS A 390 -2.52 -18.08 4.81
CA LYS A 390 -2.58 -19.54 4.68
C LYS A 390 -3.63 -20.15 5.60
N ASN A 391 -3.74 -19.67 6.85
CA ASN A 391 -4.78 -20.12 7.79
C ASN A 391 -6.20 -19.78 7.29
N ILE A 392 -6.38 -18.60 6.67
CA ILE A 392 -7.67 -18.24 6.05
C ILE A 392 -8.03 -19.21 4.93
N LEU A 393 -7.07 -19.50 4.03
CA LEU A 393 -7.28 -20.46 2.94
C LEU A 393 -7.58 -21.86 3.48
N SER A 394 -6.81 -22.34 4.46
CA SER A 394 -7.00 -23.65 5.08
C SER A 394 -8.43 -23.80 5.65
N LYS A 395 -8.88 -22.82 6.43
CA LYS A 395 -10.21 -22.87 7.06
C LYS A 395 -11.35 -22.67 6.08
N MET A 396 -11.24 -21.69 5.16
CA MET A 396 -12.38 -21.28 4.36
C MET A 396 -12.48 -22.00 3.01
N VAL A 397 -11.36 -22.53 2.49
CA VAL A 397 -11.33 -23.24 1.20
C VAL A 397 -11.23 -24.74 1.38
N LEU A 398 -10.38 -25.19 2.31
CA LEU A 398 -10.11 -26.61 2.54
C LEU A 398 -10.98 -27.21 3.66
N GLY A 399 -11.57 -26.39 4.53
CA GLY A 399 -12.38 -26.86 5.67
C GLY A 399 -11.56 -27.50 6.80
N LEU A 400 -10.25 -27.15 6.92
CA LEU A 400 -9.32 -27.67 7.90
C LEU A 400 -9.26 -26.82 9.16
#